data_8bb406ed560cf6a2ccf8126bc2c2a594
#
_entry.id   8bb406ed560cf6a2ccf8126bc2c2a594
#
_cell.length_a   1.000
_cell.length_b   1.000
_cell.length_c   1.000
_cell.angle_alpha   90.00
_cell.angle_beta   90.00
_cell.angle_gamma   90.00
#
_symmetry.space_group_name_H-M   'P 1'
#
loop_
_entity.id
_entity.type
_entity.pdbx_description
1 polymer ?
#
loop_
_entity_poly.entity_id
_entity_poly.type
_entity_poly.pdbx_seq_one_letter_code
_entity_poly.pdbx_strand_id
1 'polypeptide(L)'
;MKKNRLKKKINMVVLTFMLTLPVLINAQDSNFGNWLIYFGNKKIDTKWNIHNEVQYRNYNVIGDLEQLLLRTGLGYTFNEGKNNVLLGYGYILSENYMDNADNKETVIEHRIFQQFISTQSIGSVKLNHRYRFEQRFVEDDFKLRFRYFLGLNIPFSKTNKYYVSAYNELFLNTENGIFDRDRIYLGLGLKVNDNIKIEAGYMNQLFETTSRDQFNVMTFVTF
;
A
#
# COMPACT_ATOMS: atom_id res chain seq x y z
N MET A 1 -20.59 30.21 18.71
CA MET A 1 -20.27 29.26 19.79
C MET A 1 -20.58 27.78 19.49
N LYS A 2 -21.65 27.41 18.81
CA LYS A 2 -22.00 25.98 18.50
C LYS A 2 -20.97 25.24 17.60
N LYS A 3 -20.37 25.92 16.61
CA LYS A 3 -19.43 25.32 15.63
C LYS A 3 -18.11 24.83 16.28
N ASN A 4 -17.62 25.52 17.33
CA ASN A 4 -16.41 25.11 18.06
C ASN A 4 -16.63 23.93 19.02
N ARG A 5 -17.85 23.76 19.54
CA ARG A 5 -18.21 22.60 20.37
C ARG A 5 -18.29 21.32 19.56
N LEU A 6 -18.79 21.40 18.32
CA LEU A 6 -18.88 20.24 17.43
C LEU A 6 -17.50 19.75 16.99
N LYS A 7 -16.58 20.67 16.62
CA LYS A 7 -15.19 20.33 16.30
C LYS A 7 -14.46 19.67 17.47
N LYS A 8 -14.67 20.18 18.71
CA LYS A 8 -14.06 19.58 19.89
C LYS A 8 -14.60 18.17 20.20
N LYS A 9 -15.90 17.92 19.97
CA LYS A 9 -16.48 16.58 20.13
C LYS A 9 -15.98 15.60 19.06
N ILE A 10 -15.87 16.02 17.81
CA ILE A 10 -15.34 15.17 16.72
C ILE A 10 -13.88 14.82 16.99
N ASN A 11 -13.04 15.78 17.39
CA ASN A 11 -11.65 15.52 17.75
C ASN A 11 -11.51 14.57 18.94
N MET A 12 -12.42 14.66 19.92
CA MET A 12 -12.40 13.80 21.10
C MET A 12 -12.84 12.35 20.76
N VAL A 13 -13.84 12.19 19.88
CA VAL A 13 -14.30 10.86 19.41
C VAL A 13 -13.23 10.19 18.55
N VAL A 14 -12.55 10.92 17.67
CA VAL A 14 -11.44 10.40 16.86
C VAL A 14 -10.24 10.02 17.74
N LEU A 15 -9.93 10.82 18.77
CA LEU A 15 -8.85 10.54 19.72
C LEU A 15 -9.18 9.32 20.60
N THR A 16 -10.46 9.16 21.01
CA THR A 16 -10.90 8.00 21.81
C THR A 16 -10.89 6.72 20.96
N PHE A 17 -11.27 6.80 19.69
CA PHE A 17 -11.21 5.65 18.78
C PHE A 17 -9.78 5.20 18.46
N MET A 18 -8.81 6.13 18.44
CA MET A 18 -7.39 5.80 18.30
C MET A 18 -6.79 5.13 19.57
N LEU A 19 -7.36 5.40 20.75
CA LEU A 19 -6.86 4.84 22.02
C LEU A 19 -7.46 3.47 22.37
N THR A 20 -8.49 3.02 21.66
CA THR A 20 -9.18 1.74 21.94
C THR A 20 -8.82 0.61 20.97
N LEU A 21 -7.86 0.81 20.06
CA LEU A 21 -7.29 -0.31 19.33
C LEU A 21 -6.46 -1.14 20.33
N PRO A 22 -6.92 -2.33 20.73
CA PRO A 22 -6.08 -3.23 21.51
C PRO A 22 -4.90 -3.60 20.62
N VAL A 23 -3.74 -3.10 20.96
CA VAL A 23 -2.49 -3.64 20.44
C VAL A 23 -2.36 -5.02 21.09
N LEU A 24 -2.98 -6.02 20.50
CA LEU A 24 -2.70 -7.41 20.79
C LEU A 24 -1.32 -7.70 20.17
N ILE A 25 -0.28 -7.20 20.81
CA ILE A 25 1.09 -7.64 20.57
C ILE A 25 1.18 -9.02 21.17
N ASN A 26 0.81 -10.04 20.41
CA ASN A 26 1.32 -11.37 20.65
C ASN A 26 2.77 -11.34 20.17
N ALA A 27 3.70 -11.10 21.10
CA ALA A 27 5.12 -11.26 20.89
C ALA A 27 5.44 -12.76 20.81
N GLN A 28 5.07 -13.39 19.71
CA GLN A 28 5.57 -14.68 19.30
C GLN A 28 6.42 -14.44 18.07
N ASP A 29 7.71 -14.76 18.15
CA ASP A 29 8.78 -14.65 17.17
C ASP A 29 8.47 -13.65 16.03
N SER A 30 8.63 -12.37 16.35
CA SER A 30 8.26 -11.31 15.42
C SER A 30 9.30 -11.26 14.30
N ASN A 31 9.04 -11.95 13.21
CA ASN A 31 9.63 -11.66 11.92
C ASN A 31 9.17 -10.25 11.51
N PHE A 32 9.70 -9.23 12.18
CA PHE A 32 9.43 -7.84 11.87
C PHE A 32 10.18 -7.46 10.60
N GLY A 33 9.48 -7.50 9.49
CA GLY A 33 10.03 -7.21 8.18
C GLY A 33 10.10 -5.70 7.89
N ASN A 34 10.81 -5.39 6.82
CA ASN A 34 10.93 -4.03 6.31
C ASN A 34 10.65 -4.01 4.82
N TRP A 35 9.89 -3.00 4.36
CA TRP A 35 9.63 -2.77 2.95
C TRP A 35 10.11 -1.39 2.54
N LEU A 36 11.04 -1.36 1.61
CA LEU A 36 11.46 -0.15 0.91
C LEU A 36 10.70 -0.07 -0.42
N ILE A 37 9.93 0.99 -0.61
CA ILE A 37 9.02 1.10 -1.74
C ILE A 37 9.25 2.42 -2.46
N TYR A 38 9.41 2.35 -3.76
CA TYR A 38 9.44 3.47 -4.68
C TYR A 38 8.23 3.43 -5.61
N PHE A 39 7.54 4.55 -5.70
CA PHE A 39 6.48 4.81 -6.67
C PHE A 39 6.86 5.98 -7.56
N GLY A 40 7.04 5.74 -8.85
CA GLY A 40 7.28 6.75 -9.86
C GLY A 40 6.05 6.95 -10.74
N ASN A 41 5.71 8.20 -11.04
CA ASN A 41 4.67 8.54 -11.98
C ASN A 41 5.15 9.62 -12.93
N LYS A 42 5.37 9.26 -14.19
CA LYS A 42 5.76 10.20 -15.24
C LYS A 42 4.54 10.58 -16.07
N LYS A 43 4.20 11.86 -16.08
CA LYS A 43 3.19 12.40 -16.99
C LYS A 43 3.78 12.47 -18.39
N ILE A 44 3.09 11.87 -19.39
CA ILE A 44 3.42 12.01 -20.81
C ILE A 44 2.75 13.26 -21.34
N ASP A 45 1.48 13.44 -20.98
CA ASP A 45 0.66 14.62 -21.31
C ASP A 45 -0.40 14.87 -20.21
N THR A 46 -1.48 15.57 -20.53
CA THR A 46 -2.57 15.89 -19.59
C THR A 46 -3.40 14.66 -19.18
N LYS A 47 -3.37 13.59 -19.98
CA LYS A 47 -4.20 12.40 -19.80
C LYS A 47 -3.36 11.12 -19.57
N TRP A 48 -2.22 10.98 -20.25
CA TRP A 48 -1.41 9.78 -20.22
C TRP A 48 -0.27 9.87 -19.21
N ASN A 49 -0.05 8.79 -18.51
CA ASN A 49 1.07 8.66 -17.56
C ASN A 49 1.69 7.27 -17.60
N ILE A 50 2.97 7.19 -17.28
CA ILE A 50 3.67 5.93 -17.02
C ILE A 50 3.85 5.81 -15.51
N HIS A 51 3.40 4.70 -14.98
CA HIS A 51 3.62 4.29 -13.59
C HIS A 51 4.80 3.33 -13.51
N ASN A 52 5.69 3.55 -12.54
CA ASN A 52 6.76 2.62 -12.20
C ASN A 52 6.75 2.38 -10.70
N GLU A 53 7.05 1.15 -10.29
CA GLU A 53 7.06 0.77 -8.88
C GLU A 53 8.17 -0.25 -8.65
N VAL A 54 8.99 0.01 -7.62
CA VAL A 54 9.99 -0.92 -7.12
C VAL A 54 9.72 -1.15 -5.65
N GLN A 55 9.64 -2.41 -5.23
CA GLN A 55 9.54 -2.78 -3.83
C GLN A 55 10.62 -3.78 -3.49
N TYR A 56 11.43 -3.43 -2.51
CA TYR A 56 12.42 -4.30 -1.89
C TYR A 56 11.92 -4.66 -0.49
N ARG A 57 11.60 -5.91 -0.28
CA ARG A 57 11.00 -6.42 0.95
C ARG A 57 11.97 -7.35 1.64
N ASN A 58 12.13 -7.19 2.92
CA ASN A 58 12.99 -8.03 3.76
C ASN A 58 12.19 -8.78 4.81
N TYR A 59 12.66 -9.97 5.16
CA TYR A 59 12.16 -10.71 6.31
C TYR A 59 12.53 -10.04 7.63
N ASN A 60 13.68 -9.38 7.68
CA ASN A 60 14.20 -8.61 8.80
C ASN A 60 14.29 -7.11 8.49
N VAL A 61 15.03 -6.36 9.30
CA VAL A 61 15.18 -4.91 9.09
C VAL A 61 15.97 -4.59 7.82
N ILE A 62 17.03 -5.33 7.49
CA ILE A 62 17.84 -5.15 6.27
C ILE A 62 18.63 -6.43 5.96
N GLY A 63 18.75 -6.76 4.67
CA GLY A 63 19.73 -7.72 4.15
C GLY A 63 19.21 -9.15 3.99
N ASP A 64 17.98 -9.41 4.37
CA ASP A 64 17.35 -10.73 4.21
C ASP A 64 16.18 -10.59 3.22
N LEU A 65 16.48 -10.68 1.94
CA LEU A 65 15.50 -10.50 0.88
C LEU A 65 14.36 -11.51 0.99
N GLU A 66 13.14 -10.99 1.08
CA GLU A 66 11.89 -11.73 0.97
C GLU A 66 11.34 -11.66 -0.45
N GLN A 67 11.28 -10.43 -0.99
CA GLN A 67 10.67 -10.23 -2.29
C GLN A 67 11.16 -8.95 -2.97
N LEU A 68 11.52 -9.06 -4.25
CA LEU A 68 11.74 -7.93 -5.14
C LEU A 68 10.57 -7.83 -6.12
N LEU A 69 9.89 -6.67 -6.16
CA LEU A 69 8.82 -6.41 -7.10
C LEU A 69 9.21 -5.25 -8.01
N LEU A 70 9.12 -5.49 -9.30
CA LEU A 70 9.26 -4.48 -10.34
C LEU A 70 7.94 -4.39 -11.09
N ARG A 71 7.34 -3.20 -11.18
CA ARG A 71 6.10 -2.98 -11.90
C ARG A 71 6.18 -1.75 -12.79
N THR A 72 5.54 -1.83 -13.93
CA THR A 72 5.32 -0.69 -14.81
C THR A 72 3.93 -0.75 -15.41
N GLY A 73 3.42 0.38 -15.90
CA GLY A 73 2.12 0.42 -16.53
C GLY A 73 1.83 1.74 -17.20
N LEU A 74 0.95 1.68 -18.19
CA LEU A 74 0.42 2.85 -18.91
C LEU A 74 -0.94 3.20 -18.34
N GLY A 75 -1.08 4.44 -17.88
CA GLY A 75 -2.31 4.97 -17.29
C GLY A 75 -2.95 6.05 -18.13
N TYR A 76 -4.29 6.11 -18.07
CA TYR A 76 -5.10 7.17 -18.67
C TYR A 76 -5.95 7.84 -17.61
N THR A 77 -5.79 9.15 -17.48
CA THR A 77 -6.46 10.01 -16.49
C THR A 77 -7.63 10.75 -17.13
N PHE A 78 -8.75 10.77 -16.44
CA PHE A 78 -9.98 11.43 -16.88
C PHE A 78 -10.76 12.02 -15.70
N ASN A 79 -11.92 12.61 -15.94
CA ASN A 79 -12.75 13.23 -14.91
C ASN A 79 -11.96 14.29 -14.11
N GLU A 80 -11.38 15.28 -14.81
CA GLU A 80 -10.61 16.37 -14.19
C GLU A 80 -9.45 15.89 -13.30
N GLY A 81 -8.83 14.77 -13.64
CA GLY A 81 -7.71 14.22 -12.87
C GLY A 81 -8.12 13.35 -11.67
N LYS A 82 -9.42 13.16 -11.44
CA LYS A 82 -9.92 12.37 -10.28
C LYS A 82 -9.84 10.88 -10.48
N ASN A 83 -9.91 10.43 -11.74
CA ASN A 83 -9.94 9.01 -12.08
C ASN A 83 -8.77 8.64 -13.00
N ASN A 84 -8.20 7.46 -12.78
CA ASN A 84 -7.17 6.89 -13.63
C ASN A 84 -7.42 5.40 -13.84
N VAL A 85 -7.37 4.94 -15.09
CA VAL A 85 -7.29 3.53 -15.44
C VAL A 85 -5.88 3.20 -15.89
N LEU A 86 -5.39 2.02 -15.54
CA LEU A 86 -4.02 1.62 -15.82
C LEU A 86 -3.98 0.13 -16.20
N LEU A 87 -3.26 -0.17 -17.28
CA LEU A 87 -2.83 -1.50 -17.63
C LEU A 87 -1.33 -1.62 -17.34
N GLY A 88 -0.96 -2.66 -16.60
CA GLY A 88 0.42 -2.81 -16.16
C GLY A 88 0.91 -4.24 -16.17
N TYR A 89 2.23 -4.35 -16.06
CA TYR A 89 2.98 -5.58 -15.94
C TYR A 89 3.85 -5.53 -14.67
N GLY A 90 4.02 -6.67 -14.03
CA GLY A 90 4.90 -6.85 -12.87
C GLY A 90 5.74 -8.09 -12.98
N TYR A 91 7.01 -7.95 -12.63
CA TYR A 91 7.93 -9.04 -12.36
C TYR A 91 8.16 -9.12 -10.86
N ILE A 92 7.97 -10.29 -10.29
CA ILE A 92 8.11 -10.52 -8.85
C ILE A 92 9.04 -11.71 -8.64
N LEU A 93 10.12 -11.47 -7.92
CA LEU A 93 11.03 -12.50 -7.43
C LEU A 93 10.81 -12.63 -5.93
N SER A 94 10.52 -13.82 -5.46
CA SER A 94 10.32 -14.14 -4.04
C SER A 94 11.36 -15.16 -3.60
N GLU A 95 11.97 -14.91 -2.43
CA GLU A 95 12.92 -15.79 -1.78
C GLU A 95 12.24 -16.36 -0.52
N ASN A 96 11.64 -17.55 -0.65
CA ASN A 96 10.86 -18.16 0.42
C ASN A 96 11.71 -19.11 1.23
N TYR A 97 11.71 -18.98 2.55
CA TYR A 97 12.33 -19.99 3.41
C TYR A 97 11.62 -21.33 3.26
N MET A 98 12.41 -22.39 3.08
CA MET A 98 11.90 -23.76 3.11
C MET A 98 11.69 -24.20 4.57
N ASP A 99 10.70 -25.05 4.81
CA ASP A 99 10.39 -25.55 6.15
C ASP A 99 11.64 -26.17 6.79
N ASN A 100 12.01 -25.64 7.96
CA ASN A 100 13.14 -26.08 8.80
C ASN A 100 14.54 -25.99 8.16
N ALA A 101 14.75 -25.10 7.19
CA ALA A 101 16.05 -24.88 6.56
C ALA A 101 16.40 -23.39 6.49
N ASP A 102 17.70 -23.07 6.62
CA ASP A 102 18.22 -21.72 6.33
C ASP A 102 18.25 -21.43 4.82
N ASN A 103 17.95 -22.42 3.99
CA ASN A 103 17.92 -22.30 2.54
C ASN A 103 16.61 -21.70 2.06
N LYS A 104 16.69 -20.91 1.01
CA LYS A 104 15.54 -20.30 0.35
C LYS A 104 15.29 -20.91 -1.02
N GLU A 105 14.03 -20.99 -1.38
CA GLU A 105 13.56 -21.28 -2.72
C GLU A 105 13.20 -19.99 -3.43
N THR A 106 13.72 -19.82 -4.64
CA THR A 106 13.37 -18.70 -5.51
C THR A 106 12.12 -19.02 -6.30
N VAL A 107 11.09 -18.17 -6.20
CA VAL A 107 9.83 -18.28 -6.95
C VAL A 107 9.67 -17.03 -7.80
N ILE A 108 9.47 -17.23 -9.13
CA ILE A 108 9.28 -16.15 -10.07
C ILE A 108 7.79 -16.05 -10.42
N GLU A 109 7.29 -14.81 -10.43
CA GLU A 109 5.92 -14.52 -10.80
C GLU A 109 5.88 -13.37 -11.81
N HIS A 110 5.16 -13.59 -12.91
CA HIS A 110 4.78 -12.56 -13.87
C HIS A 110 3.32 -12.16 -13.64
N ARG A 111 3.05 -10.86 -13.71
CA ARG A 111 1.70 -10.31 -13.47
C ARG A 111 1.29 -9.39 -14.59
N ILE A 112 0.08 -9.59 -15.11
CA ILE A 112 -0.63 -8.54 -15.86
C ILE A 112 -1.71 -8.01 -14.93
N PHE A 113 -1.88 -6.69 -14.85
CA PHE A 113 -2.91 -6.14 -13.99
C PHE A 113 -3.62 -4.94 -14.61
N GLN A 114 -4.93 -4.90 -14.39
CA GLN A 114 -5.78 -3.75 -14.69
C GLN A 114 -6.09 -3.06 -13.36
N GLN A 115 -6.05 -1.74 -13.37
CA GLN A 115 -6.27 -0.94 -12.18
C GLN A 115 -7.16 0.25 -12.49
N PHE A 116 -8.08 0.53 -11.58
CA PHE A 116 -8.85 1.77 -11.55
C PHE A 116 -8.59 2.49 -10.24
N ILE A 117 -8.23 3.77 -10.32
CA ILE A 117 -8.05 4.66 -9.17
C ILE A 117 -9.10 5.76 -9.24
N SER A 118 -9.75 6.02 -8.11
CA SER A 118 -10.63 7.18 -7.92
C SER A 118 -10.19 7.96 -6.69
N THR A 119 -9.96 9.26 -6.86
CA THR A 119 -9.52 10.16 -5.81
C THR A 119 -10.64 11.13 -5.46
N GLN A 120 -10.94 11.26 -4.17
CA GLN A 120 -11.92 12.19 -3.62
C GLN A 120 -11.27 13.07 -2.56
N SER A 121 -11.87 14.23 -2.28
CA SER A 121 -11.45 15.09 -1.18
C SER A 121 -12.66 15.47 -0.33
N ILE A 122 -12.55 15.30 0.98
CA ILE A 122 -13.55 15.73 1.96
C ILE A 122 -12.86 16.76 2.87
N GLY A 123 -13.07 18.03 2.59
CA GLY A 123 -12.30 19.11 3.20
C GLY A 123 -10.82 18.99 2.83
N SER A 124 -9.93 18.85 3.82
CA SER A 124 -8.49 18.65 3.63
C SER A 124 -8.08 17.17 3.49
N VAL A 125 -8.98 16.25 3.77
CA VAL A 125 -8.70 14.82 3.72
C VAL A 125 -8.80 14.32 2.29
N LYS A 126 -7.78 13.60 1.82
CA LYS A 126 -7.79 12.92 0.52
C LYS A 126 -8.07 11.44 0.72
N LEU A 127 -9.03 10.95 -0.06
CA LEU A 127 -9.39 9.54 -0.15
C LEU A 127 -8.95 8.99 -1.50
N ASN A 128 -8.29 7.85 -1.50
CA ASN A 128 -7.90 7.14 -2.71
C ASN A 128 -8.50 5.74 -2.68
N HIS A 129 -9.35 5.46 -3.65
CA HIS A 129 -9.85 4.12 -3.91
C HIS A 129 -9.05 3.52 -5.07
N ARG A 130 -8.58 2.29 -4.93
CA ARG A 130 -7.93 1.54 -5.99
C ARG A 130 -8.52 0.15 -6.08
N TYR A 131 -9.07 -0.17 -7.23
CA TYR A 131 -9.53 -1.50 -7.60
C TYR A 131 -8.49 -2.07 -8.55
N ARG A 132 -8.01 -3.28 -8.30
CA ARG A 132 -7.01 -3.94 -9.14
C ARG A 132 -7.41 -5.40 -9.35
N PHE A 133 -7.36 -5.81 -10.60
CA PHE A 133 -7.49 -7.20 -11.02
C PHE A 133 -6.12 -7.67 -11.53
N GLU A 134 -5.65 -8.83 -11.06
CA GLU A 134 -4.33 -9.37 -11.38
C GLU A 134 -4.47 -10.77 -11.97
N GLN A 135 -3.90 -10.97 -13.17
CA GLN A 135 -3.57 -12.27 -13.74
C GLN A 135 -2.13 -12.58 -13.31
N ARG A 136 -1.96 -13.66 -12.56
CA ARG A 136 -0.71 -14.04 -11.92
C ARG A 136 -0.23 -15.36 -12.52
N PHE A 137 0.94 -15.36 -13.11
CA PHE A 137 1.65 -16.53 -13.63
C PHE A 137 2.79 -16.80 -12.63
N VAL A 138 2.57 -17.74 -11.72
CA VAL A 138 3.49 -18.11 -10.64
C VAL A 138 4.11 -19.44 -11.01
N GLU A 139 5.36 -19.43 -11.49
CA GLU A 139 5.97 -20.61 -12.13
C GLU A 139 5.04 -21.14 -13.22
N ASP A 140 4.58 -22.38 -13.10
CA ASP A 140 3.65 -23.02 -14.04
C ASP A 140 2.15 -22.80 -13.71
N ASP A 141 1.85 -22.12 -12.58
CA ASP A 141 0.49 -21.88 -12.10
C ASP A 141 -0.11 -20.58 -12.60
N PHE A 142 -1.35 -20.62 -13.08
CA PHE A 142 -2.14 -19.43 -13.37
C PHE A 142 -3.14 -19.15 -12.26
N LYS A 143 -3.13 -17.92 -11.71
CA LYS A 143 -4.00 -17.50 -10.59
C LYS A 143 -4.61 -16.14 -10.88
N LEU A 144 -5.83 -15.92 -10.41
CA LEU A 144 -6.53 -14.65 -10.50
C LEU A 144 -6.69 -14.05 -9.09
N ARG A 145 -6.52 -12.72 -8.98
CA ARG A 145 -6.70 -12.02 -7.72
C ARG A 145 -7.33 -10.66 -7.92
N PHE A 146 -8.30 -10.34 -7.08
CA PHE A 146 -8.87 -9.01 -6.96
C PHE A 146 -8.32 -8.32 -5.72
N ARG A 147 -8.09 -6.99 -5.82
CA ARG A 147 -7.62 -6.18 -4.69
C ARG A 147 -8.42 -4.89 -4.61
N TYR A 148 -8.82 -4.53 -3.41
CA TYR A 148 -9.40 -3.23 -3.09
C TYR A 148 -8.54 -2.51 -2.07
N PHE A 149 -8.18 -1.29 -2.36
CA PHE A 149 -7.39 -0.41 -1.50
C PHE A 149 -8.17 0.86 -1.21
N LEU A 150 -8.23 1.23 0.05
CA LEU A 150 -8.74 2.52 0.53
C LEU A 150 -7.63 3.23 1.30
N GLY A 151 -7.14 4.33 0.74
CA GLY A 151 -6.11 5.17 1.37
C GLY A 151 -6.67 6.51 1.83
N LEU A 152 -6.14 6.99 2.95
CA LEU A 152 -6.48 8.24 3.60
C LEU A 152 -5.21 9.07 3.80
N ASN A 153 -5.21 10.34 3.36
CA ASN A 153 -4.15 11.28 3.67
C ASN A 153 -4.78 12.50 4.38
N ILE A 154 -4.35 12.73 5.63
CA ILE A 154 -4.90 13.75 6.53
C ILE A 154 -3.80 14.77 6.84
N PRO A 155 -3.73 15.91 6.13
CA PRO A 155 -2.79 16.97 6.45
C PRO A 155 -3.06 17.54 7.85
N PHE A 156 -2.01 17.72 8.65
CA PHE A 156 -2.12 18.31 9.99
C PHE A 156 -1.26 19.56 10.18
N SER A 157 -0.38 19.89 9.25
CA SER A 157 0.40 21.12 9.26
C SER A 157 -0.31 22.24 8.49
N LYS A 158 -0.09 23.51 8.88
CA LYS A 158 -0.66 24.68 8.19
C LYS A 158 -0.24 24.78 6.71
N THR A 159 0.94 24.29 6.39
CA THR A 159 1.50 24.27 5.02
C THR A 159 1.15 23.00 4.25
N ASN A 160 0.37 22.09 4.82
CA ASN A 160 0.10 20.76 4.28
C ASN A 160 1.38 19.94 3.95
N LYS A 161 2.50 20.31 4.59
CA LYS A 161 3.79 19.64 4.39
C LYS A 161 3.83 18.28 5.06
N TYR A 162 3.19 18.15 6.23
CA TYR A 162 3.11 16.92 7.02
C TYR A 162 1.68 16.40 7.03
N TYR A 163 1.52 15.09 6.91
CA TYR A 163 0.23 14.43 6.93
C TYR A 163 0.29 13.04 7.58
N VAL A 164 -0.82 12.60 8.12
CA VAL A 164 -1.02 11.21 8.50
C VAL A 164 -1.47 10.46 7.25
N SER A 165 -0.86 9.30 6.99
CA SER A 165 -1.25 8.36 5.95
C SER A 165 -1.76 7.09 6.59
N ALA A 166 -2.95 6.64 6.17
CA ALA A 166 -3.50 5.37 6.61
C ALA A 166 -4.11 4.66 5.40
N TYR A 167 -4.04 3.33 5.37
CA TYR A 167 -4.76 2.57 4.36
C TYR A 167 -5.18 1.19 4.86
N ASN A 168 -6.22 0.69 4.21
CA ASN A 168 -6.60 -0.70 4.23
C ASN A 168 -6.51 -1.25 2.80
N GLU A 169 -6.00 -2.47 2.63
CA GLU A 169 -5.96 -3.15 1.34
C GLU A 169 -6.35 -4.62 1.48
N LEU A 170 -7.52 -4.96 0.95
CA LEU A 170 -8.08 -6.30 0.91
C LEU A 170 -7.66 -7.03 -0.36
N PHE A 171 -7.30 -8.31 -0.24
CA PHE A 171 -6.90 -9.20 -1.32
C PHE A 171 -7.82 -10.41 -1.35
N LEU A 172 -8.41 -10.68 -2.50
CA LEU A 172 -9.34 -11.78 -2.72
C LEU A 172 -8.86 -12.64 -3.88
N ASN A 173 -8.64 -13.92 -3.65
CA ASN A 173 -8.36 -14.92 -4.68
C ASN A 173 -9.66 -15.42 -5.30
N THR A 174 -9.58 -16.03 -6.47
CA THR A 174 -10.73 -16.69 -7.12
C THR A 174 -10.78 -18.18 -6.86
N GLU A 175 -9.69 -18.75 -6.32
CA GLU A 175 -9.51 -20.18 -6.07
C GLU A 175 -8.93 -20.43 -4.68
N ASN A 176 -9.14 -21.63 -4.13
CA ASN A 176 -8.53 -22.12 -2.87
C ASN A 176 -8.76 -21.23 -1.63
N GLY A 177 -9.96 -20.69 -1.48
CA GLY A 177 -10.29 -19.73 -0.43
C GLY A 177 -10.32 -18.30 -0.98
N ILE A 178 -11.44 -17.61 -0.76
CA ILE A 178 -11.67 -16.25 -1.30
C ILE A 178 -10.73 -15.24 -0.64
N PHE A 179 -10.55 -15.33 0.66
CA PHE A 179 -9.69 -14.41 1.42
C PHE A 179 -8.21 -14.80 1.25
N ASP A 180 -7.38 -13.89 0.73
CA ASP A 180 -5.92 -14.06 0.68
C ASP A 180 -5.28 -13.38 1.89
N ARG A 181 -5.51 -12.06 2.02
CA ARG A 181 -5.00 -11.26 3.14
C ARG A 181 -5.68 -9.91 3.21
N ASP A 182 -5.47 -9.25 4.34
CA ASP A 182 -5.79 -7.84 4.52
C ASP A 182 -4.57 -7.09 5.07
N ARG A 183 -4.38 -5.84 4.64
CA ARG A 183 -3.30 -4.96 5.09
C ARG A 183 -3.86 -3.72 5.70
N ILE A 184 -3.39 -3.42 6.91
CA ILE A 184 -3.71 -2.19 7.63
C ILE A 184 -2.40 -1.43 7.84
N TYR A 185 -2.36 -0.18 7.42
CA TYR A 185 -1.18 0.67 7.52
C TYR A 185 -1.53 1.99 8.20
N LEU A 186 -0.58 2.46 9.02
CA LEU A 186 -0.59 3.79 9.62
C LEU A 186 0.82 4.36 9.61
N GLY A 187 0.95 5.58 9.10
CA GLY A 187 2.25 6.24 8.99
C GLY A 187 2.17 7.75 8.93
N LEU A 188 3.34 8.36 8.86
CA LEU A 188 3.53 9.79 8.69
C LEU A 188 4.13 10.08 7.32
N GLY A 189 3.64 11.11 6.68
CA GLY A 189 4.10 11.56 5.38
C GLY A 189 4.67 12.97 5.42
N LEU A 190 5.70 13.18 4.61
CA LEU A 190 6.38 14.44 4.37
C LEU A 190 6.31 14.77 2.87
N LYS A 191 5.76 15.90 2.52
CA LYS A 191 5.95 16.54 1.22
C LYS A 191 7.31 17.24 1.21
N VAL A 192 8.30 16.65 0.54
CA VAL A 192 9.63 17.26 0.39
C VAL A 192 9.53 18.48 -0.53
N ASN A 193 8.85 18.30 -1.68
CA ASN A 193 8.48 19.33 -2.65
C ASN A 193 7.21 18.89 -3.41
N ASP A 194 6.85 19.58 -4.48
CA ASP A 194 5.63 19.26 -5.25
C ASP A 194 5.72 17.92 -5.99
N ASN A 195 6.94 17.45 -6.26
CA ASN A 195 7.20 16.23 -7.02
C ASN A 195 7.56 15.03 -6.13
N ILE A 196 8.00 15.25 -4.88
CA ILE A 196 8.54 14.20 -4.01
C ILE A 196 7.80 14.18 -2.67
N LYS A 197 7.31 13.00 -2.31
CA LYS A 197 6.77 12.70 -0.99
C LYS A 197 7.45 11.45 -0.42
N ILE A 198 7.64 11.45 0.89
CA ILE A 198 8.18 10.30 1.64
C ILE A 198 7.16 9.95 2.72
N GLU A 199 6.89 8.69 2.89
CA GLU A 199 6.07 8.15 3.98
C GLU A 199 6.85 7.08 4.73
N ALA A 200 6.68 7.04 6.05
CA ALA A 200 7.19 5.97 6.88
C ALA A 200 6.14 5.56 7.90
N GLY A 201 5.98 4.27 8.13
CA GLY A 201 4.95 3.78 9.02
C GLY A 201 4.93 2.27 9.18
N TYR A 202 4.03 1.86 10.06
CA TYR A 202 3.79 0.48 10.43
C TYR A 202 2.65 -0.11 9.58
N MET A 203 2.81 -1.36 9.18
CA MET A 203 1.81 -2.15 8.50
C MET A 203 1.68 -3.52 9.16
N ASN A 204 0.45 -3.94 9.39
CA ASN A 204 0.13 -5.31 9.74
C ASN A 204 -0.53 -6.00 8.53
N GLN A 205 -0.08 -7.20 8.21
CA GLN A 205 -0.72 -8.10 7.25
C GLN A 205 -1.44 -9.20 7.99
N LEU A 206 -2.75 -9.26 7.84
CA LEU A 206 -3.62 -10.31 8.37
C LEU A 206 -3.79 -11.38 7.30
N PHE A 207 -3.50 -12.61 7.61
CA PHE A 207 -3.81 -13.80 6.85
C PHE A 207 -4.96 -14.54 7.54
N GLU A 208 -5.42 -15.66 7.00
CA GLU A 208 -6.53 -16.41 7.58
C GLU A 208 -6.24 -16.87 9.02
N THR A 209 -5.03 -17.35 9.31
CA THR A 209 -4.65 -17.91 10.61
C THR A 209 -3.48 -17.21 11.29
N THR A 210 -2.80 -16.31 10.59
CA THR A 210 -1.58 -15.65 11.08
C THR A 210 -1.61 -14.16 10.78
N SER A 211 -0.66 -13.43 11.37
CA SER A 211 -0.41 -12.03 11.00
C SER A 211 1.08 -11.76 10.95
N ARG A 212 1.45 -10.69 10.22
CA ARG A 212 2.84 -10.28 10.09
C ARG A 212 2.97 -8.76 10.16
N ASP A 213 3.93 -8.31 10.92
CA ASP A 213 4.23 -6.91 11.17
C ASP A 213 5.38 -6.42 10.31
N GLN A 214 5.28 -5.19 9.80
CA GLN A 214 6.28 -4.63 8.90
C GLN A 214 6.40 -3.13 9.06
N PHE A 215 7.62 -2.64 8.89
CA PHE A 215 7.89 -1.22 8.75
C PHE A 215 8.06 -0.87 7.27
N ASN A 216 7.32 0.12 6.80
CA ASN A 216 7.37 0.56 5.42
C ASN A 216 8.01 1.93 5.31
N VAL A 217 8.93 2.08 4.38
CA VAL A 217 9.41 3.38 3.89
C VAL A 217 9.04 3.50 2.42
N MET A 218 8.25 4.51 2.09
CA MET A 218 7.70 4.72 0.75
C MET A 218 8.14 6.08 0.21
N THR A 219 8.65 6.09 -1.01
CA THR A 219 8.99 7.31 -1.74
C THR A 219 8.09 7.42 -2.97
N PHE A 220 7.43 8.56 -3.14
CA PHE A 220 6.59 8.87 -4.28
C PHE A 220 7.22 10.00 -5.07
N VAL A 221 7.44 9.78 -6.37
CA VAL A 221 8.05 10.76 -7.29
C VAL A 221 7.13 10.97 -8.49
N THR A 222 6.87 12.23 -8.81
CA THR A 222 6.14 12.64 -10.02
C THR A 222 7.09 13.42 -10.93
N PHE A 223 7.15 13.05 -12.21
CA PHE A 223 8.03 13.66 -13.22
C PHE A 223 7.21 14.41 -14.25
#